data_81cde41aa686fd010e44a1609d5d3d8d
#
_entry.id   81cde41aa686fd010e44a1609d5d3d8d
#
_cell.length_a   1.000
_cell.length_b   1.000
_cell.length_c   1.000
_cell.angle_alpha   90.00
_cell.angle_beta   90.00
_cell.angle_gamma   90.00
#
_symmetry.space_group_name_H-M   'P 1'
#
loop_
_entity.id
_entity.type
_entity.pdbx_description
1 polymer ?
#
loop_
_entity_poly.entity_id
_entity_poly.type
_entity_poly.pdbx_seq_one_letter_code
_entity_poly.pdbx_strand_id
1 'polypeptide(L)'
;IMLIPLLVVGYGALMIMSLPIAGYQDFIAHIWSGHVMDMLQFIYHGVNDIFAVLLAVTTSVSYALIKSRKKSGFVETGDAIVLAVVTLASFAGCAGIQYGSFSIKAFSNMNTFTALFVSLGAGFLYFKLKDINFMSVRNKEIDTDSGYMHAINGIGCTLGILFVFNLFHQALYVTS
;
A
#
# COMPACT_ATOMS: atom_id res chain seq x y z
N ILE A 1 13.56 -2.33 2.96
CA ILE A 1 14.75 -1.92 2.19
C ILE A 1 14.35 -1.08 0.96
N MET A 2 13.34 -1.47 0.16
CA MET A 2 12.93 -0.72 -1.05
C MET A 2 12.44 0.72 -0.79
N LEU A 3 11.85 1.01 0.36
CA LEU A 3 11.36 2.35 0.70
C LEU A 3 12.43 3.27 1.31
N ILE A 4 13.57 2.74 1.74
CA ILE A 4 14.62 3.54 2.39
C ILE A 4 15.13 4.68 1.50
N PRO A 5 15.47 4.47 0.21
CA PRO A 5 15.94 5.57 -0.64
C PRO A 5 14.89 6.68 -0.78
N LEU A 6 13.62 6.32 -0.91
CA LEU A 6 12.53 7.28 -1.03
C LEU A 6 12.37 8.11 0.25
N LEU A 7 12.42 7.44 1.43
CA LEU A 7 12.38 8.11 2.72
C LEU A 7 13.56 9.06 2.91
N VAL A 8 14.77 8.62 2.54
CA VAL A 8 15.98 9.46 2.64
C VAL A 8 15.85 10.71 1.77
N VAL A 9 15.33 10.59 0.55
CA VAL A 9 15.12 11.73 -0.35
C VAL A 9 14.04 12.67 0.19
N GLY A 10 12.87 12.15 0.58
CA GLY A 10 11.75 12.97 1.07
C GLY A 10 12.07 13.67 2.40
N TYR A 11 12.48 12.90 3.41
CA TYR A 11 12.83 13.47 4.71
C TYR A 11 14.16 14.23 4.68
N GLY A 12 15.09 13.89 3.77
CA GLY A 12 16.29 14.66 3.52
C GLY A 12 15.96 16.08 3.03
N ALA A 13 15.02 16.20 2.09
CA ALA A 13 14.51 17.49 1.65
C ALA A 13 13.89 18.30 2.80
N LEU A 14 13.08 17.66 3.65
CA LEU A 14 12.50 18.28 4.85
C LEU A 14 13.61 18.74 5.83
N MET A 15 14.60 17.90 6.08
CA MET A 15 15.72 18.26 6.97
C MET A 15 16.49 19.46 6.45
N ILE A 16 16.76 19.51 5.13
CA ILE A 16 17.43 20.65 4.51
C ILE A 16 16.61 21.94 4.68
N MET A 17 15.28 21.87 4.49
CA MET A 17 14.41 23.04 4.66
C MET A 17 14.29 23.50 6.13
N SER A 18 14.40 22.58 7.10
CA SER A 18 14.12 22.85 8.53
C SER A 18 15.37 23.02 9.40
N LEU A 19 16.58 23.10 8.82
CA LEU A 19 17.80 23.28 9.58
C LEU A 19 17.74 24.57 10.43
N PRO A 20 17.87 24.47 11.77
CA PRO A 20 17.74 25.62 12.69
C PRO A 20 19.05 26.41 12.79
N ILE A 21 19.59 26.85 11.64
CA ILE A 21 20.80 27.66 11.59
C ILE A 21 20.42 29.08 11.24
N ALA A 22 20.86 30.05 12.05
CA ALA A 22 20.56 31.45 11.82
C ALA A 22 21.04 31.93 10.44
N GLY A 23 20.13 32.57 9.69
CA GLY A 23 20.41 33.03 8.31
C GLY A 23 20.36 31.95 7.24
N TYR A 24 20.33 30.66 7.58
CA TYR A 24 20.30 29.57 6.59
C TYR A 24 18.96 29.51 5.85
N GLN A 25 17.86 29.68 6.53
CA GLN A 25 16.54 29.67 5.91
C GLN A 25 16.35 30.84 4.94
N ASP A 26 16.83 32.02 5.32
CA ASP A 26 16.83 33.20 4.45
C ASP A 26 17.75 32.99 3.23
N PHE A 27 18.91 32.38 3.44
CA PHE A 27 19.83 32.05 2.36
C PHE A 27 19.19 31.08 1.36
N ILE A 28 18.59 29.98 1.80
CA ILE A 28 17.92 29.02 0.89
C ILE A 28 16.71 29.65 0.21
N ALA A 29 15.93 30.46 0.92
CA ALA A 29 14.78 31.15 0.34
C ALA A 29 15.15 32.12 -0.78
N HIS A 30 16.37 32.66 -0.76
CA HIS A 30 16.84 33.62 -1.76
C HIS A 30 17.69 32.97 -2.87
N ILE A 31 18.14 31.72 -2.70
CA ILE A 31 18.85 31.00 -3.78
C ILE A 31 17.89 30.78 -4.97
N TRP A 32 18.34 31.23 -6.15
CA TRP A 32 17.57 31.11 -7.38
C TRP A 32 16.14 31.64 -7.28
N SER A 33 15.96 32.79 -6.63
CA SER A 33 14.64 33.42 -6.48
C SER A 33 13.59 32.51 -5.85
N GLY A 34 13.98 31.65 -4.91
CA GLY A 34 13.07 30.74 -4.20
C GLY A 34 12.86 29.38 -4.88
N HIS A 35 13.32 29.16 -6.09
CA HIS A 35 13.09 27.90 -6.84
C HIS A 35 13.64 26.68 -6.12
N VAL A 36 14.72 26.82 -5.34
CA VAL A 36 15.30 25.70 -4.58
C VAL A 36 14.36 25.27 -3.46
N MET A 37 13.74 26.24 -2.75
CA MET A 37 12.76 25.95 -1.71
C MET A 37 11.52 25.26 -2.28
N ASP A 38 11.02 25.75 -3.41
CA ASP A 38 9.87 25.15 -4.10
C ASP A 38 10.17 23.71 -4.53
N MET A 39 11.37 23.46 -5.07
CA MET A 39 11.82 22.12 -5.47
C MET A 39 11.90 21.17 -4.26
N LEU A 40 12.47 21.62 -3.14
CA LEU A 40 12.56 20.82 -1.93
C LEU A 40 11.17 20.50 -1.35
N GLN A 41 10.25 21.48 -1.34
CA GLN A 41 8.87 21.27 -0.95
C GLN A 41 8.16 20.27 -1.87
N PHE A 42 8.35 20.40 -3.19
CA PHE A 42 7.77 19.46 -4.15
C PHE A 42 8.25 18.02 -3.92
N ILE A 43 9.56 17.82 -3.69
CA ILE A 43 10.13 16.51 -3.39
C ILE A 43 9.55 15.93 -2.09
N TYR A 44 9.50 16.75 -1.02
CA TYR A 44 8.95 16.30 0.26
C TYR A 44 7.47 15.92 0.14
N HIS A 45 6.65 16.78 -0.45
CA HIS A 45 5.22 16.52 -0.63
C HIS A 45 4.99 15.33 -1.57
N GLY A 46 5.74 15.22 -2.67
CA GLY A 46 5.64 14.11 -3.59
C GLY A 46 5.86 12.76 -2.90
N VAL A 47 6.87 12.67 -2.02
CA VAL A 47 7.12 11.44 -1.23
C VAL A 47 6.05 11.22 -0.17
N ASN A 48 5.71 12.27 0.57
CA ASN A 48 4.76 12.19 1.68
C ASN A 48 3.35 11.81 1.22
N ASP A 49 2.89 12.34 0.08
CA ASP A 49 1.53 12.16 -0.41
C ASP A 49 1.26 10.77 -1.00
N ILE A 50 2.31 10.04 -1.41
CA ILE A 50 2.18 8.69 -1.95
C ILE A 50 2.73 7.60 -1.00
N PHE A 51 3.22 7.99 0.17
CA PHE A 51 3.94 7.10 1.08
C PHE A 51 3.12 5.87 1.51
N ALA A 52 1.85 6.07 1.88
CA ALA A 52 0.98 4.98 2.32
C ALA A 52 0.73 3.96 1.19
N VAL A 53 0.56 4.41 -0.05
CA VAL A 53 0.38 3.53 -1.22
C VAL A 53 1.62 2.68 -1.45
N LEU A 54 2.80 3.30 -1.44
CA LEU A 54 4.07 2.60 -1.64
C LEU A 54 4.33 1.59 -0.51
N LEU A 55 3.99 1.95 0.72
CA LEU A 55 4.08 1.05 1.86
C LEU A 55 3.13 -0.13 1.71
N ALA A 56 1.88 0.09 1.32
CA ALA A 56 0.90 -0.97 1.10
C ALA A 56 1.38 -1.96 0.04
N VAL A 57 1.82 -1.48 -1.11
CA VAL A 57 2.30 -2.31 -2.22
C VAL A 57 3.57 -3.07 -1.83
N THR A 58 4.57 -2.40 -1.26
CA THR A 58 5.82 -3.06 -0.88
C THR A 58 5.64 -4.10 0.22
N THR A 59 4.73 -3.85 1.17
CA THR A 59 4.40 -4.82 2.23
C THR A 59 3.71 -6.04 1.66
N SER A 60 2.72 -5.86 0.79
CA SER A 60 1.98 -6.97 0.17
C SER A 60 2.86 -7.81 -0.75
N VAL A 61 3.69 -7.18 -1.59
CA VAL A 61 4.66 -7.87 -2.44
C VAL A 61 5.66 -8.65 -1.59
N SER A 62 6.20 -8.04 -0.54
CA SER A 62 7.12 -8.73 0.38
C SER A 62 6.47 -9.93 1.05
N TYR A 63 5.20 -9.80 1.47
CA TYR A 63 4.42 -10.90 2.03
C TYR A 63 4.26 -12.04 1.02
N ALA A 64 3.90 -11.73 -0.24
CA ALA A 64 3.76 -12.72 -1.31
C ALA A 64 5.08 -13.47 -1.55
N LEU A 65 6.20 -12.75 -1.67
CA LEU A 65 7.51 -13.33 -1.90
C LEU A 65 7.94 -14.28 -0.77
N ILE A 66 7.71 -13.88 0.49
CA ILE A 66 8.03 -14.71 1.66
C ILE A 66 7.15 -15.96 1.69
N LYS A 67 5.85 -15.82 1.42
CA LYS A 67 4.90 -16.93 1.48
C LYS A 67 5.13 -17.93 0.35
N SER A 68 5.33 -17.46 -0.89
CA SER A 68 5.64 -18.29 -2.06
C SER A 68 6.93 -19.07 -1.83
N ARG A 69 7.98 -18.41 -1.36
CA ARG A 69 9.27 -19.05 -1.08
C ARG A 69 9.17 -20.17 -0.05
N LYS A 70 8.34 -20.01 0.98
CA LYS A 70 8.13 -21.05 2.00
C LYS A 70 7.38 -22.26 1.47
N LYS A 71 6.48 -22.08 0.48
CA LYS A 71 5.59 -23.15 -0.01
C LYS A 71 6.19 -23.95 -1.16
N SER A 72 6.80 -23.29 -2.15
CA SER A 72 7.26 -23.91 -3.40
C SER A 72 8.78 -23.90 -3.59
N GLY A 73 9.53 -23.23 -2.72
CA GLY A 73 10.97 -23.00 -2.92
C GLY A 73 11.29 -21.98 -4.02
N PHE A 74 10.32 -21.67 -4.89
CA PHE A 74 10.42 -20.69 -5.96
C PHE A 74 9.49 -19.51 -5.71
N VAL A 75 9.85 -18.35 -6.24
CA VAL A 75 9.05 -17.14 -6.14
C VAL A 75 8.06 -17.11 -7.31
N GLU A 76 6.78 -17.28 -7.03
CA GLU A 76 5.72 -17.06 -8.01
C GLU A 76 5.48 -15.55 -8.18
N THR A 77 6.04 -14.97 -9.24
CA THR A 77 5.90 -13.53 -9.55
C THR A 77 4.43 -13.16 -9.80
N GLY A 78 3.63 -14.07 -10.34
CA GLY A 78 2.20 -13.86 -10.55
C GLY A 78 1.44 -13.53 -9.27
N ASP A 79 1.69 -14.25 -8.18
CA ASP A 79 1.07 -13.97 -6.88
C ASP A 79 1.43 -12.56 -6.36
N ALA A 80 2.67 -12.15 -6.55
CA ALA A 80 3.12 -10.83 -6.09
C ALA A 80 2.42 -9.69 -6.85
N ILE A 81 2.26 -9.83 -8.16
CA ILE A 81 1.57 -8.85 -9.01
C ILE A 81 0.08 -8.77 -8.64
N VAL A 82 -0.59 -9.92 -8.57
CA VAL A 82 -2.02 -9.97 -8.23
C VAL A 82 -2.25 -9.37 -6.84
N LEU A 83 -1.42 -9.73 -5.87
CA LEU A 83 -1.55 -9.21 -4.52
C LEU A 83 -1.28 -7.69 -4.44
N ALA A 84 -0.35 -7.16 -5.22
CA ALA A 84 -0.13 -5.72 -5.33
C ALA A 84 -1.39 -4.99 -5.82
N VAL A 85 -2.03 -5.51 -6.89
CA VAL A 85 -3.27 -4.95 -7.45
C VAL A 85 -4.43 -5.05 -6.46
N VAL A 86 -4.62 -6.21 -5.82
CA VAL A 86 -5.65 -6.43 -4.79
C VAL A 86 -5.47 -5.47 -3.62
N THR A 87 -4.23 -5.28 -3.17
CA THR A 87 -3.93 -4.36 -2.07
C THR A 87 -4.22 -2.92 -2.44
N LEU A 88 -3.85 -2.49 -3.66
CA LEU A 88 -4.17 -1.14 -4.14
C LEU A 88 -5.68 -0.90 -4.21
N ALA A 89 -6.43 -1.84 -4.79
CA ALA A 89 -7.88 -1.74 -4.90
C ALA A 89 -8.55 -1.71 -3.51
N SER A 90 -8.12 -2.58 -2.61
CA SER A 90 -8.62 -2.64 -1.23
C SER A 90 -8.29 -1.37 -0.45
N PHE A 91 -7.07 -0.86 -0.57
CA PHE A 91 -6.66 0.37 0.10
C PHE A 91 -7.41 1.59 -0.40
N ALA A 92 -7.57 1.73 -1.73
CA ALA A 92 -8.37 2.79 -2.32
C ALA A 92 -9.84 2.73 -1.89
N GLY A 93 -10.42 1.53 -1.83
CA GLY A 93 -11.78 1.32 -1.32
C GLY A 93 -11.93 1.67 0.16
N CYS A 94 -11.00 1.25 1.01
CA CYS A 94 -11.00 1.60 2.44
C CYS A 94 -10.85 3.11 2.65
N ALA A 95 -9.99 3.76 1.87
CA ALA A 95 -9.85 5.21 1.89
C ALA A 95 -11.13 5.92 1.45
N GLY A 96 -11.81 5.42 0.41
CA GLY A 96 -13.11 5.91 -0.03
C GLY A 96 -14.18 5.81 1.06
N ILE A 97 -14.24 4.71 1.80
CA ILE A 97 -15.15 4.52 2.93
C ILE A 97 -14.85 5.51 4.06
N GLN A 98 -13.55 5.67 4.39
CA GLN A 98 -13.12 6.52 5.50
C GLN A 98 -13.37 8.01 5.26
N TYR A 99 -13.18 8.49 4.03
CA TYR A 99 -13.28 9.91 3.70
C TYR A 99 -14.58 10.30 3.01
N GLY A 100 -15.45 9.35 2.72
CA GLY A 100 -16.70 9.56 1.97
C GLY A 100 -16.49 10.01 0.52
N SER A 101 -15.25 10.24 0.10
CA SER A 101 -14.86 10.61 -1.25
C SER A 101 -13.40 10.23 -1.52
N PHE A 102 -13.07 10.05 -2.80
CA PHE A 102 -11.69 9.79 -3.18
C PHE A 102 -10.86 11.09 -3.04
N SER A 103 -9.93 11.10 -2.10
CA SER A 103 -9.04 12.25 -1.84
C SER A 103 -7.58 11.81 -1.89
N ILE A 104 -6.72 12.65 -2.48
CA ILE A 104 -5.26 12.44 -2.50
C ILE A 104 -4.70 12.35 -1.06
N LYS A 105 -5.30 13.07 -0.12
CA LYS A 105 -4.92 13.00 1.31
C LYS A 105 -5.04 11.58 1.89
N ALA A 106 -5.89 10.73 1.29
CA ALA A 106 -6.02 9.34 1.69
C ALA A 106 -4.76 8.51 1.45
N PHE A 107 -3.91 8.92 0.53
CA PHE A 107 -2.66 8.21 0.17
C PHE A 107 -1.44 8.71 0.96
N SER A 108 -1.59 9.79 1.72
CA SER A 108 -0.52 10.39 2.52
C SER A 108 -0.07 9.50 3.70
N ASN A 109 1.01 9.89 4.34
CA ASN A 109 1.58 9.21 5.50
C ASN A 109 0.60 9.06 6.68
N MET A 110 -0.45 9.88 6.77
CA MET A 110 -1.48 9.77 7.82
C MET A 110 -2.20 8.42 7.79
N ASN A 111 -2.28 7.77 6.62
CA ASN A 111 -2.93 6.48 6.46
C ASN A 111 -1.97 5.27 6.45
N THR A 112 -0.77 5.44 6.97
CA THR A 112 0.26 4.40 7.05
C THR A 112 -0.24 3.15 7.78
N PHE A 113 -0.95 3.31 8.89
CA PHE A 113 -1.52 2.18 9.63
C PHE A 113 -2.59 1.45 8.82
N THR A 114 -3.52 2.18 8.19
CA THR A 114 -4.53 1.60 7.31
C THR A 114 -3.86 0.83 6.15
N ALA A 115 -2.81 1.40 5.55
CA ALA A 115 -2.04 0.75 4.51
C ALA A 115 -1.40 -0.57 4.95
N LEU A 116 -0.80 -0.60 6.15
CA LEU A 116 -0.24 -1.82 6.73
C LEU A 116 -1.30 -2.88 7.02
N PHE A 117 -2.40 -2.51 7.68
CA PHE A 117 -3.48 -3.46 7.99
C PHE A 117 -4.11 -4.02 6.72
N VAL A 118 -4.40 -3.19 5.73
CA VAL A 118 -4.98 -3.63 4.46
C VAL A 118 -4.02 -4.55 3.71
N SER A 119 -2.73 -4.22 3.65
CA SER A 119 -1.74 -5.03 2.93
C SER A 119 -1.51 -6.40 3.57
N LEU A 120 -1.43 -6.46 4.90
CA LEU A 120 -1.29 -7.73 5.63
C LEU A 120 -2.57 -8.56 5.55
N GLY A 121 -3.73 -7.90 5.70
CA GLY A 121 -5.04 -8.54 5.55
C GLY A 121 -5.25 -9.11 4.14
N ALA A 122 -4.89 -8.35 3.10
CA ALA A 122 -4.93 -8.80 1.72
C ALA A 122 -4.03 -10.03 1.50
N GLY A 123 -2.81 -9.97 2.01
CA GLY A 123 -1.88 -11.09 1.92
C GLY A 123 -2.43 -12.35 2.59
N PHE A 124 -2.93 -12.22 3.81
CA PHE A 124 -3.49 -13.34 4.56
C PHE A 124 -4.72 -13.96 3.86
N LEU A 125 -5.69 -13.13 3.48
CA LEU A 125 -6.93 -13.60 2.84
C LEU A 125 -6.66 -14.20 1.45
N TYR A 126 -5.82 -13.57 0.64
CA TYR A 126 -5.48 -14.06 -0.69
C TYR A 126 -4.89 -15.47 -0.64
N PHE A 127 -3.89 -15.70 0.19
CA PHE A 127 -3.27 -17.03 0.29
C PHE A 127 -4.20 -18.06 0.92
N LYS A 128 -5.06 -17.65 1.85
CA LYS A 128 -6.07 -18.56 2.41
C LYS A 128 -7.11 -18.98 1.37
N LEU A 129 -7.60 -18.05 0.55
CA LEU A 129 -8.51 -18.35 -0.56
C LEU A 129 -7.83 -19.23 -1.62
N LYS A 130 -6.57 -18.94 -1.97
CA LYS A 130 -5.77 -19.75 -2.88
C LYS A 130 -5.64 -21.19 -2.39
N ASP A 131 -5.39 -21.40 -1.10
CA ASP A 131 -5.27 -22.75 -0.51
C ASP A 131 -6.59 -23.52 -0.55
N ILE A 132 -7.73 -22.88 -0.28
CA ILE A 132 -9.08 -23.47 -0.35
C ILE A 132 -9.39 -23.87 -1.81
N ASN A 133 -9.20 -22.97 -2.76
CA ASN A 133 -9.47 -23.24 -4.17
C ASN A 133 -8.55 -24.32 -4.74
N PHE A 134 -7.29 -24.37 -4.34
CA PHE A 134 -6.38 -25.41 -4.73
C PHE A 134 -6.85 -26.80 -4.27
N MET A 135 -7.38 -26.92 -3.05
CA MET A 135 -7.97 -28.17 -2.56
C MET A 135 -9.19 -28.59 -3.37
N SER A 136 -10.05 -27.63 -3.74
CA SER A 136 -11.25 -27.89 -4.55
C SER A 136 -10.93 -28.36 -5.95
N VAL A 137 -9.96 -27.73 -6.61
CA VAL A 137 -9.51 -28.09 -7.98
C VAL A 137 -8.84 -29.45 -8.00
N ARG A 138 -7.99 -29.77 -7.01
CA ARG A 138 -7.32 -31.07 -6.91
C ARG A 138 -8.30 -32.25 -6.85
N ASN A 139 -9.48 -32.04 -6.28
CA ASN A 139 -10.49 -33.11 -6.18
C ASN A 139 -11.33 -33.26 -7.45
N LYS A 140 -11.25 -32.36 -8.44
CA LYS A 140 -12.12 -32.36 -9.63
C LYS A 140 -11.41 -32.58 -10.96
N GLU A 141 -10.07 -32.78 -10.99
CA GLU A 141 -9.27 -32.95 -12.24
C GLU A 141 -9.60 -31.88 -13.32
N ILE A 142 -10.02 -30.67 -12.91
CA ILE A 142 -10.32 -29.61 -13.87
C ILE A 142 -9.03 -28.84 -14.11
N ASP A 143 -8.56 -28.88 -15.34
CA ASP A 143 -7.46 -28.06 -15.86
C ASP A 143 -7.94 -26.59 -15.97
N THR A 144 -8.07 -25.96 -14.79
CA THR A 144 -8.56 -24.59 -14.72
C THR A 144 -7.38 -23.65 -14.96
N ASP A 145 -7.49 -22.82 -15.98
CA ASP A 145 -6.53 -21.77 -16.31
C ASP A 145 -6.13 -20.99 -15.03
N SER A 146 -4.86 -21.09 -14.67
CA SER A 146 -4.33 -20.52 -13.42
C SER A 146 -4.62 -19.01 -13.28
N GLY A 147 -4.66 -18.29 -14.40
CA GLY A 147 -4.95 -16.87 -14.45
C GLY A 147 -6.36 -16.51 -13.98
N TYR A 148 -7.35 -17.33 -14.37
CA TYR A 148 -8.75 -17.11 -13.98
C TYR A 148 -8.95 -17.30 -12.46
N MET A 149 -8.31 -18.31 -11.87
CA MET A 149 -8.37 -18.54 -10.43
C MET A 149 -7.70 -17.42 -9.62
N HIS A 150 -6.60 -16.87 -10.13
CA HIS A 150 -5.96 -15.70 -9.51
C HIS A 150 -6.89 -14.49 -9.50
N ALA A 151 -7.62 -14.25 -10.58
CA ALA A 151 -8.58 -13.13 -10.68
C ALA A 151 -9.75 -13.29 -9.69
N ILE A 152 -10.36 -14.50 -9.63
CA ILE A 152 -11.46 -14.78 -8.68
C ILE A 152 -11.00 -14.60 -7.24
N ASN A 153 -9.83 -15.14 -6.88
CA ASN A 153 -9.27 -14.99 -5.54
C ASN A 153 -8.97 -13.53 -5.21
N GLY A 154 -8.50 -12.75 -6.19
CA GLY A 154 -8.25 -11.33 -6.06
C GLY A 154 -9.54 -10.54 -5.78
N ILE A 155 -10.60 -10.78 -6.55
CA ILE A 155 -11.91 -10.14 -6.35
C ILE A 155 -12.49 -10.51 -4.98
N GLY A 156 -12.50 -11.80 -4.64
CA GLY A 156 -13.01 -12.27 -3.34
C GLY A 156 -12.25 -11.66 -2.16
N CYS A 157 -10.93 -11.54 -2.28
CA CYS A 157 -10.08 -10.90 -1.28
C CYS A 157 -10.42 -9.41 -1.11
N THR A 158 -10.53 -8.67 -2.21
CA THR A 158 -10.88 -7.24 -2.18
C THR A 158 -12.23 -7.00 -1.52
N LEU A 159 -13.26 -7.73 -1.94
CA LEU A 159 -14.60 -7.64 -1.36
C LEU A 159 -14.61 -8.00 0.13
N GLY A 160 -13.88 -9.05 0.53
CA GLY A 160 -13.76 -9.46 1.92
C GLY A 160 -13.13 -8.37 2.80
N ILE A 161 -12.07 -7.73 2.32
CA ILE A 161 -11.43 -6.63 3.06
C ILE A 161 -12.36 -5.43 3.19
N LEU A 162 -12.99 -5.01 2.10
CA LEU A 162 -13.91 -3.88 2.12
C LEU A 162 -15.10 -4.13 3.04
N PHE A 163 -15.63 -5.35 3.05
CA PHE A 163 -16.71 -5.73 3.95
C PHE A 163 -16.30 -5.65 5.42
N VAL A 164 -15.15 -6.24 5.78
CA VAL A 164 -14.63 -6.21 7.15
C VAL A 164 -14.33 -4.77 7.57
N PHE A 165 -13.68 -3.98 6.71
CA PHE A 165 -13.36 -2.59 7.00
C PHE A 165 -14.63 -1.74 7.20
N ASN A 166 -15.65 -1.93 6.37
CA ASN A 166 -16.93 -1.23 6.51
C ASN A 166 -17.63 -1.58 7.83
N LEU A 167 -17.62 -2.85 8.24
CA LEU A 167 -18.16 -3.26 9.54
C LEU A 167 -17.43 -2.56 10.70
N PHE A 168 -16.11 -2.53 10.68
CA PHE A 168 -15.33 -1.83 11.71
C PHE A 168 -15.61 -0.32 11.71
N HIS A 169 -15.70 0.30 10.55
CA HIS A 169 -15.98 1.72 10.42
C HIS A 169 -17.37 2.06 10.98
N GLN A 170 -18.39 1.26 10.66
CA GLN A 170 -19.75 1.43 11.21
C GLN A 170 -19.79 1.19 12.72
N ALA A 171 -19.08 0.16 13.24
CA ALA A 171 -19.02 -0.10 14.66
C ALA A 171 -18.40 1.06 15.44
N LEU A 172 -17.35 1.68 14.92
CA LEU A 172 -16.74 2.87 15.54
C LEU A 172 -17.65 4.11 15.49
N TYR A 173 -18.46 4.24 14.45
CA TYR A 173 -19.40 5.36 14.33
C TYR A 173 -20.59 5.25 15.26
N VAL A 174 -21.01 4.02 15.61
CA VAL A 174 -22.14 3.78 16.55
C VAL A 174 -21.70 3.99 18.00
N THR A 175 -20.41 3.88 18.30
CA THR A 175 -19.85 4.02 19.66
C THR A 175 -19.33 5.43 19.98
N SER A 176 -19.33 6.35 19.03
CA SER A 176 -18.97 7.75 19.21
C SER A 176 -20.19 8.68 19.26
#